data_5734400b037afc1cc2ce9c4d9a6bf6ac
#
_entry.id   5734400b037afc1cc2ce9c4d9a6bf6ac
#
_cell.length_a   1.000
_cell.length_b   1.000
_cell.length_c   1.000
_cell.angle_alpha   90.00
_cell.angle_beta   90.00
_cell.angle_gamma   90.00
#
_symmetry.space_group_name_H-M   'P 1'
#
loop_
_entity.id
_entity.type
_entity.pdbx_description
1 polymer ?
#
loop_
_entity_poly.entity_id
_entity_poly.type
_entity_poly.pdbx_seq_one_letter_code
_entity_poly.pdbx_strand_id
1 'polypeptide(L)'
;MATLKEIRGRIGSVRNIAQITRAMEMVAASRMKRAQEAILAARPYSDELRDALSRVAAAVTEEVHPLLARRPVRRVGLIVVTTDRGLAGSINSNAIRATLRHLNERSRSDDAASVEIEAITVGRKGRDALRRVGVPIAAHFSQLGDRPAFGDVTPLARLVVDDFIEGKYDEIAIEYSSFISTLTQRPVIKTILPVEQPELEEHGATSNDEYLFEPSPEAVIRRLLPHYVAIDIYRAVLENNASEQSARMIAMRNSTDNANELIDDLTLVYNKTRQANITREMSEIASGAEALAG
;
A
#
# COMPACT_ATOMS: atom_id res chain seq x y z
N MET A 1 10.35 -10.89 -42.26
CA MET A 1 9.04 -10.26 -42.01
C MET A 1 8.16 -11.23 -41.26
N ALA A 2 7.31 -10.77 -40.30
CA ALA A 2 6.40 -11.65 -39.60
C ALA A 2 5.35 -12.20 -40.59
N THR A 3 5.03 -13.49 -40.46
CA THR A 3 4.02 -14.14 -41.32
C THR A 3 2.60 -13.71 -40.90
N LEU A 4 1.63 -13.76 -41.83
CA LEU A 4 0.22 -13.46 -41.51
C LEU A 4 -0.32 -14.33 -40.36
N LYS A 5 0.14 -15.58 -40.25
CA LYS A 5 -0.22 -16.50 -39.17
C LYS A 5 0.30 -16.01 -37.81
N GLU A 6 1.53 -15.51 -37.78
CA GLU A 6 2.12 -14.95 -36.53
C GLU A 6 1.41 -13.68 -36.08
N ILE A 7 1.09 -12.75 -37.03
CA ILE A 7 0.37 -11.51 -36.69
C ILE A 7 -1.01 -11.85 -36.15
N ARG A 8 -1.74 -12.79 -36.77
CA ARG A 8 -3.06 -13.24 -36.29
C ARG A 8 -2.96 -13.87 -34.91
N GLY A 9 -1.91 -14.67 -34.65
CA GLY A 9 -1.65 -15.26 -33.32
C GLY A 9 -1.40 -14.20 -32.26
N ARG A 10 -0.63 -13.14 -32.59
CA ARG A 10 -0.39 -11.98 -31.68
C ARG A 10 -1.69 -11.23 -31.37
N ILE A 11 -2.52 -10.96 -32.38
CA ILE A 11 -3.84 -10.31 -32.18
C ILE A 11 -4.69 -11.14 -31.19
N GLY A 12 -4.73 -12.47 -31.37
CA GLY A 12 -5.45 -13.37 -30.46
C GLY A 12 -4.93 -13.30 -29.02
N SER A 13 -3.60 -13.33 -28.85
CA SER A 13 -2.98 -13.25 -27.52
C SER A 13 -3.24 -11.91 -26.83
N VAL A 14 -3.11 -10.79 -27.56
CA VAL A 14 -3.36 -9.45 -26.99
C VAL A 14 -4.86 -9.27 -26.65
N ARG A 15 -5.77 -9.82 -27.46
CA ARG A 15 -7.21 -9.84 -27.15
C ARG A 15 -7.51 -10.57 -25.86
N ASN A 16 -6.88 -11.71 -25.63
CA ASN A 16 -7.02 -12.45 -24.38
C ASN A 16 -6.49 -11.63 -23.18
N ILE A 17 -5.35 -10.95 -23.36
CA ILE A 17 -4.81 -10.05 -22.32
C ILE A 17 -5.81 -8.94 -21.99
N ALA A 18 -6.38 -8.28 -22.99
CA ALA A 18 -7.40 -7.23 -22.80
C ALA A 18 -8.62 -7.74 -22.02
N GLN A 19 -9.08 -8.96 -22.30
CA GLN A 19 -10.19 -9.56 -21.54
C GLN A 19 -9.82 -9.84 -20.08
N ILE A 20 -8.62 -10.37 -19.84
CA ILE A 20 -8.13 -10.67 -18.47
C ILE A 20 -7.97 -9.36 -17.68
N THR A 21 -7.33 -8.33 -18.27
CA THR A 21 -7.12 -7.06 -17.58
C THR A 21 -8.42 -6.34 -17.28
N ARG A 22 -9.40 -6.40 -18.18
CA ARG A 22 -10.75 -5.86 -17.95
C ARG A 22 -11.47 -6.58 -16.81
N ALA A 23 -11.37 -7.91 -16.73
CA ALA A 23 -11.92 -8.66 -15.61
C ALA A 23 -11.23 -8.30 -14.28
N MET A 24 -9.90 -8.15 -14.31
CA MET A 24 -9.12 -7.73 -13.13
C MET A 24 -9.46 -6.30 -12.70
N GLU A 25 -9.72 -5.38 -13.60
CA GLU A 25 -10.21 -4.02 -13.31
C GLU A 25 -11.52 -4.08 -12.52
N MET A 26 -12.50 -4.85 -13.00
CA MET A 26 -13.80 -4.99 -12.32
C MET A 26 -13.68 -5.60 -10.91
N VAL A 27 -12.83 -6.63 -10.76
CA VAL A 27 -12.57 -7.24 -9.46
C VAL A 27 -11.90 -6.24 -8.51
N ALA A 28 -10.90 -5.49 -8.99
CA ALA A 28 -10.22 -4.48 -8.20
C ALA A 28 -11.18 -3.35 -7.78
N ALA A 29 -12.07 -2.88 -8.67
CA ALA A 29 -13.08 -1.88 -8.36
C ALA A 29 -14.02 -2.35 -7.24
N SER A 30 -14.49 -3.60 -7.32
CA SER A 30 -15.35 -4.19 -6.28
C SER A 30 -14.62 -4.30 -4.92
N ARG A 31 -13.34 -4.70 -4.93
CA ARG A 31 -12.51 -4.81 -3.72
C ARG A 31 -12.20 -3.43 -3.11
N MET A 32 -11.91 -2.44 -3.95
CA MET A 32 -11.69 -1.05 -3.53
C MET A 32 -12.92 -0.50 -2.80
N LYS A 33 -14.12 -0.68 -3.35
CA LYS A 33 -15.35 -0.23 -2.71
C LYS A 33 -15.50 -0.83 -1.31
N ARG A 34 -15.28 -2.14 -1.17
CA ARG A 34 -15.34 -2.82 0.13
C ARG A 34 -14.28 -2.36 1.11
N ALA A 35 -13.06 -2.06 0.63
CA ALA A 35 -11.99 -1.51 1.46
C ALA A 35 -12.35 -0.10 1.97
N GLN A 36 -12.96 0.74 1.13
CA GLN A 36 -13.48 2.05 1.54
C GLN A 36 -14.59 1.92 2.59
N GLU A 37 -15.53 1.00 2.41
CA GLU A 37 -16.57 0.72 3.39
C GLU A 37 -15.98 0.28 4.74
N ALA A 38 -14.92 -0.54 4.72
CA ALA A 38 -14.22 -0.95 5.95
C ALA A 38 -13.51 0.23 6.66
N ILE A 39 -12.87 1.14 5.90
CA ILE A 39 -12.27 2.36 6.46
C ILE A 39 -13.36 3.22 7.13
N LEU A 40 -14.48 3.44 6.45
CA LEU A 40 -15.58 4.24 6.97
C LEU A 40 -16.20 3.61 8.23
N ALA A 41 -16.33 2.29 8.25
CA ALA A 41 -16.87 1.56 9.41
C ALA A 41 -15.91 1.59 10.63
N ALA A 42 -14.58 1.68 10.38
CA ALA A 42 -13.59 1.74 11.46
C ALA A 42 -13.45 3.15 12.06
N ARG A 43 -13.81 4.22 11.33
CA ARG A 43 -13.65 5.61 11.76
C ARG A 43 -14.33 5.94 13.10
N PRO A 44 -15.64 5.68 13.30
CA PRO A 44 -16.31 6.07 14.53
C PRO A 44 -15.61 5.51 15.76
N TYR A 45 -15.22 4.23 15.69
CA TYR A 45 -14.53 3.60 16.81
C TYR A 45 -13.17 4.22 17.11
N SER A 46 -12.39 4.55 16.07
CA SER A 46 -11.08 5.17 16.28
C SER A 46 -11.18 6.62 16.77
N ASP A 47 -12.23 7.34 16.39
CA ASP A 47 -12.49 8.70 16.84
C ASP A 47 -12.93 8.70 18.29
N GLU A 48 -13.88 7.85 18.68
CA GLU A 48 -14.32 7.67 20.07
C GLU A 48 -13.17 7.22 20.99
N LEU A 49 -12.32 6.31 20.51
CA LEU A 49 -11.16 5.87 21.28
C LEU A 49 -10.14 6.99 21.48
N ARG A 50 -9.91 7.83 20.47
CA ARG A 50 -9.05 9.01 20.59
C ARG A 50 -9.61 10.00 21.58
N ASP A 51 -10.91 10.28 21.52
CA ASP A 51 -11.59 11.18 22.45
C ASP A 51 -11.51 10.65 23.88
N ALA A 52 -11.76 9.36 24.10
CA ALA A 52 -11.61 8.72 25.39
C ALA A 52 -10.17 8.83 25.93
N LEU A 53 -9.17 8.57 25.07
CA LEU A 53 -7.76 8.72 25.44
C LEU A 53 -7.40 10.16 25.80
N SER A 54 -7.86 11.15 25.04
CA SER A 54 -7.61 12.57 25.31
C SER A 54 -8.11 12.98 26.69
N ARG A 55 -9.32 12.53 27.05
CA ARG A 55 -9.94 12.81 28.34
C ARG A 55 -9.20 12.16 29.51
N VAL A 56 -8.81 10.88 29.33
CA VAL A 56 -8.03 10.17 30.37
C VAL A 56 -6.62 10.74 30.49
N ALA A 57 -5.97 11.08 29.38
CA ALA A 57 -4.65 11.66 29.36
C ALA A 57 -4.58 13.03 30.09
N ALA A 58 -5.65 13.84 30.00
CA ALA A 58 -5.75 15.08 30.76
C ALA A 58 -5.78 14.90 32.31
N ALA A 59 -6.18 13.72 32.77
CA ALA A 59 -6.27 13.37 34.20
C ALA A 59 -5.00 12.68 34.73
N VAL A 60 -3.97 12.44 33.88
CA VAL A 60 -2.80 11.63 34.22
C VAL A 60 -1.52 12.32 33.75
N THR A 61 -0.42 12.19 34.51
CA THR A 61 0.90 12.73 34.14
C THR A 61 1.64 11.85 33.13
N GLU A 62 2.54 12.41 32.32
CA GLU A 62 3.30 11.71 31.23
C GLU A 62 4.07 10.46 31.70
N GLU A 63 4.44 10.38 32.97
CA GLU A 63 5.23 9.26 33.54
C GLU A 63 4.45 7.95 33.73
N VAL A 64 3.15 7.95 33.45
CA VAL A 64 2.23 6.86 33.85
C VAL A 64 2.29 5.64 32.95
N HIS A 65 2.71 5.78 31.68
CA HIS A 65 2.75 4.63 30.78
C HIS A 65 3.98 4.64 29.86
N PRO A 66 4.71 3.49 29.71
CA PRO A 66 5.89 3.40 28.85
C PRO A 66 5.67 3.82 27.40
N LEU A 67 4.46 3.64 26.84
CA LEU A 67 4.11 4.01 25.45
C LEU A 67 4.00 5.53 25.24
N LEU A 68 3.99 6.35 26.29
CA LEU A 68 4.02 7.82 26.24
C LEU A 68 5.44 8.36 26.46
N ALA A 69 6.36 7.54 26.95
CA ALA A 69 7.70 7.98 27.33
C ALA A 69 8.53 8.41 26.12
N ARG A 70 8.95 9.66 26.08
CA ARG A 70 9.88 10.18 25.08
C ARG A 70 11.31 9.88 25.48
N ARG A 71 12.06 9.26 24.59
CA ARG A 71 13.47 8.88 24.79
C ARG A 71 14.34 9.53 23.71
N PRO A 72 15.64 9.75 23.95
CA PRO A 72 16.56 10.08 22.88
C PRO A 72 16.55 8.97 21.82
N VAL A 73 16.22 9.31 20.57
CA VAL A 73 16.02 8.34 19.51
C VAL A 73 17.36 7.82 19.00
N ARG A 74 17.65 6.56 19.27
CA ARG A 74 18.84 5.84 18.78
C ARG A 74 18.45 4.64 17.92
N ARG A 75 17.31 4.01 18.21
CA ARG A 75 16.82 2.83 17.50
C ARG A 75 15.38 3.04 17.07
N VAL A 76 15.15 2.90 15.78
CA VAL A 76 13.82 3.11 15.16
C VAL A 76 13.34 1.81 14.54
N GLY A 77 12.14 1.40 14.90
CA GLY A 77 11.40 0.36 14.21
C GLY A 77 10.52 0.99 13.12
N LEU A 78 10.78 0.69 11.86
CA LEU A 78 9.97 1.20 10.76
C LEU A 78 9.06 0.11 10.19
N ILE A 79 7.77 0.21 10.45
CA ILE A 79 6.76 -0.64 9.82
C ILE A 79 6.59 -0.17 8.38
N VAL A 80 6.78 -1.07 7.40
CA VAL A 80 6.64 -0.76 5.97
C VAL A 80 5.52 -1.61 5.39
N VAL A 81 4.40 -0.96 5.06
CA VAL A 81 3.20 -1.62 4.55
C VAL A 81 3.19 -1.58 3.03
N THR A 82 3.28 -2.76 2.43
CA THR A 82 3.26 -2.96 0.97
C THR A 82 2.32 -4.09 0.59
N THR A 83 2.23 -4.38 -0.70
CA THR A 83 1.37 -5.45 -1.20
C THR A 83 2.08 -6.80 -1.24
N ASP A 84 1.31 -7.88 -1.18
CA ASP A 84 1.83 -9.24 -1.45
C ASP A 84 1.94 -9.53 -2.95
N ARG A 85 1.10 -8.91 -3.76
CA ARG A 85 0.97 -9.15 -5.21
C ARG A 85 1.42 -7.93 -6.00
N GLY A 86 1.80 -8.16 -7.26
CA GLY A 86 2.07 -7.09 -8.22
C GLY A 86 0.81 -6.59 -8.93
N LEU A 87 1.04 -5.97 -10.08
CA LEU A 87 0.01 -5.43 -10.98
C LEU A 87 -0.85 -4.33 -10.34
N ALA A 88 -0.27 -3.57 -9.44
CA ALA A 88 -0.90 -2.44 -8.75
C ALA A 88 -0.18 -1.11 -9.08
N GLY A 89 0.23 -0.95 -10.33
CA GLY A 89 0.92 0.26 -10.79
C GLY A 89 2.22 0.54 -10.02
N SER A 90 2.42 1.80 -9.65
CA SER A 90 3.63 2.29 -8.98
C SER A 90 3.55 2.30 -7.45
N ILE A 91 2.46 1.80 -6.84
CA ILE A 91 2.23 1.94 -5.39
C ILE A 91 3.40 1.41 -4.55
N ASN A 92 3.88 0.18 -4.83
CA ASN A 92 5.00 -0.40 -4.10
C ASN A 92 6.32 0.35 -4.35
N SER A 93 6.56 0.78 -5.58
CA SER A 93 7.77 1.54 -5.93
C SER A 93 7.79 2.90 -5.24
N ASN A 94 6.64 3.54 -5.10
CA ASN A 94 6.51 4.81 -4.40
C ASN A 94 6.71 4.64 -2.88
N ALA A 95 6.11 3.61 -2.27
CA ALA A 95 6.28 3.25 -0.88
C ALA A 95 7.76 2.97 -0.56
N ILE A 96 8.40 2.09 -1.33
CA ILE A 96 9.82 1.75 -1.15
C ILE A 96 10.71 2.98 -1.32
N ARG A 97 10.45 3.85 -2.32
CA ARG A 97 11.21 5.08 -2.54
C ARG A 97 11.05 6.05 -1.36
N ALA A 98 9.85 6.19 -0.80
CA ALA A 98 9.58 7.01 0.38
C ALA A 98 10.33 6.45 1.60
N THR A 99 10.27 5.15 1.82
CA THR A 99 11.04 4.45 2.87
C THR A 99 12.53 4.73 2.74
N LEU A 100 13.13 4.49 1.57
CA LEU A 100 14.57 4.69 1.37
C LEU A 100 14.99 6.14 1.52
N ARG A 101 14.16 7.09 1.11
CA ARG A 101 14.40 8.52 1.35
C ARG A 101 14.42 8.81 2.85
N HIS A 102 13.44 8.34 3.58
CA HIS A 102 13.35 8.53 5.03
C HIS A 102 14.57 7.93 5.76
N LEU A 103 15.00 6.73 5.38
CA LEU A 103 16.22 6.10 5.92
C LEU A 103 17.46 6.99 5.67
N ASN A 104 17.59 7.52 4.45
CA ASN A 104 18.72 8.39 4.10
C ASN A 104 18.68 9.75 4.81
N GLU A 105 17.50 10.33 5.00
CA GLU A 105 17.32 11.60 5.72
C GLU A 105 17.69 11.43 7.21
N ARG A 106 17.24 10.35 7.84
CA ARG A 106 17.58 10.04 9.23
C ARG A 106 19.08 9.73 9.43
N SER A 107 19.73 9.11 8.44
CA SER A 107 21.17 8.84 8.50
C SER A 107 22.05 10.08 8.29
N ARG A 108 21.50 11.18 7.76
CA ARG A 108 22.23 12.41 7.43
C ARG A 108 22.03 13.55 8.45
N SER A 109 21.10 13.41 9.37
CA SER A 109 20.90 14.45 10.40
C SER A 109 22.12 14.50 11.33
N ASP A 110 22.85 15.63 11.26
CA ASP A 110 24.12 15.91 11.94
C ASP A 110 24.04 15.86 13.49
N ASP A 111 22.84 15.84 14.04
CA ASP A 111 22.59 15.89 15.50
C ASP A 111 22.50 14.51 16.16
N ALA A 112 22.64 13.44 15.41
CA ALA A 112 22.43 12.10 15.95
C ALA A 112 23.65 11.21 15.78
N ALA A 113 24.15 10.69 16.91
CA ALA A 113 24.79 9.38 16.91
C ALA A 113 23.96 8.47 15.99
N SER A 114 24.60 7.79 15.02
CA SER A 114 23.97 7.00 13.96
C SER A 114 22.70 6.28 14.42
N VAL A 115 21.53 6.77 13.96
CA VAL A 115 20.25 6.16 14.29
C VAL A 115 20.18 4.81 13.57
N GLU A 116 20.05 3.73 14.32
CA GLU A 116 19.85 2.40 13.78
C GLU A 116 18.38 2.22 13.42
N ILE A 117 18.10 1.79 12.19
CA ILE A 117 16.72 1.59 11.72
C ILE A 117 16.56 0.14 11.27
N GLU A 118 15.61 -0.55 11.86
CA GLU A 118 15.18 -1.88 11.45
C GLU A 118 13.78 -1.83 10.82
N ALA A 119 13.58 -2.56 9.73
CA ALA A 119 12.29 -2.63 9.08
C ALA A 119 11.44 -3.78 9.64
N ILE A 120 10.17 -3.51 9.88
CA ILE A 120 9.12 -4.50 10.14
C ILE A 120 8.21 -4.50 8.91
N THR A 121 8.29 -5.52 8.09
CA THR A 121 7.63 -5.49 6.78
C THR A 121 6.26 -6.16 6.81
N VAL A 122 5.26 -5.48 6.25
CA VAL A 122 3.95 -6.03 5.93
C VAL A 122 3.85 -6.12 4.41
N GLY A 123 3.66 -7.36 3.90
CA GLY A 123 3.64 -7.65 2.48
C GLY A 123 5.00 -8.00 1.87
N ARG A 124 4.97 -8.92 0.91
CA ARG A 124 6.16 -9.50 0.29
C ARG A 124 6.96 -8.51 -0.55
N LYS A 125 6.29 -7.55 -1.22
CA LYS A 125 6.97 -6.62 -2.14
C LYS A 125 7.95 -5.69 -1.44
N GLY A 126 7.59 -5.17 -0.27
CA GLY A 126 8.47 -4.37 0.58
C GLY A 126 9.64 -5.18 1.12
N ARG A 127 9.36 -6.35 1.71
CA ARG A 127 10.40 -7.26 2.21
C ARG A 127 11.46 -7.55 1.14
N ASP A 128 11.02 -7.99 -0.04
CA ASP A 128 11.93 -8.41 -1.11
C ASP A 128 12.75 -7.23 -1.65
N ALA A 129 12.20 -6.02 -1.65
CA ALA A 129 12.90 -4.82 -2.08
C ALA A 129 13.91 -4.33 -1.03
N LEU A 130 13.51 -4.23 0.24
CA LEU A 130 14.37 -3.77 1.33
C LEU A 130 15.53 -4.75 1.57
N ARG A 131 15.27 -6.06 1.49
CA ARG A 131 16.32 -7.07 1.58
C ARG A 131 17.38 -6.93 0.49
N ARG A 132 16.99 -6.57 -0.76
CA ARG A 132 17.93 -6.37 -1.87
C ARG A 132 18.87 -5.18 -1.66
N VAL A 133 18.40 -4.16 -0.96
CA VAL A 133 19.22 -2.96 -0.66
C VAL A 133 19.91 -3.05 0.70
N GLY A 134 19.84 -4.20 1.38
CA GLY A 134 20.57 -4.47 2.61
C GLY A 134 19.96 -3.85 3.88
N VAL A 135 18.70 -3.42 3.86
CA VAL A 135 18.03 -2.91 5.06
C VAL A 135 17.73 -4.08 6.02
N PRO A 136 18.12 -3.99 7.31
CA PRO A 136 17.81 -5.02 8.30
C PRO A 136 16.31 -5.19 8.47
N ILE A 137 15.83 -6.44 8.47
CA ILE A 137 14.42 -6.77 8.65
C ILE A 137 14.25 -7.55 9.95
N ALA A 138 13.64 -6.92 10.95
CA ALA A 138 13.37 -7.51 12.25
C ALA A 138 12.23 -8.53 12.22
N ALA A 139 11.16 -8.23 11.45
CA ALA A 139 9.99 -9.12 11.33
C ALA A 139 9.31 -8.97 9.97
N HIS A 140 8.55 -10.00 9.59
CA HIS A 140 7.80 -10.01 8.35
C HIS A 140 6.41 -10.60 8.54
N PHE A 141 5.41 -9.84 8.14
CA PHE A 141 4.01 -10.23 8.09
C PHE A 141 3.53 -10.24 6.64
N SER A 142 2.75 -11.22 6.27
CA SER A 142 2.20 -11.34 4.91
C SER A 142 0.86 -12.08 4.94
N GLN A 143 0.18 -12.07 3.80
CA GLN A 143 -1.08 -12.78 3.62
C GLN A 143 -2.24 -12.26 4.50
N LEU A 144 -2.27 -10.95 4.79
CA LEU A 144 -3.40 -10.30 5.45
C LEU A 144 -4.69 -10.33 4.59
N GLY A 145 -4.56 -10.78 3.33
CA GLY A 145 -5.69 -10.97 2.42
C GLY A 145 -6.23 -9.68 1.81
N ASP A 146 -7.35 -9.85 1.09
CA ASP A 146 -8.04 -8.72 0.44
C ASP A 146 -9.04 -8.02 1.40
N ARG A 147 -9.22 -8.56 2.60
CA ARG A 147 -10.08 -8.04 3.68
C ARG A 147 -9.40 -8.27 5.02
N PRO A 148 -8.37 -7.48 5.35
CA PRO A 148 -7.71 -7.62 6.63
C PRO A 148 -8.69 -7.37 7.75
N ALA A 149 -8.76 -8.28 8.71
CA ALA A 149 -9.51 -8.12 9.94
C ALA A 149 -8.60 -7.53 11.03
N PHE A 150 -9.18 -6.94 12.07
CA PHE A 150 -8.42 -6.41 13.20
C PHE A 150 -7.52 -7.49 13.85
N GLY A 151 -8.05 -8.73 13.96
CA GLY A 151 -7.29 -9.87 14.48
C GLY A 151 -6.03 -10.22 13.70
N ASP A 152 -5.99 -9.95 12.38
CA ASP A 152 -4.83 -10.24 11.53
C ASP A 152 -3.67 -9.28 11.81
N VAL A 153 -3.96 -8.08 12.33
CA VAL A 153 -2.98 -7.04 12.67
C VAL A 153 -2.53 -7.11 14.13
N THR A 154 -3.30 -7.76 14.99
CA THR A 154 -3.00 -7.88 16.42
C THR A 154 -1.60 -8.45 16.73
N PRO A 155 -1.08 -9.48 16.03
CA PRO A 155 0.27 -9.98 16.28
C PRO A 155 1.36 -8.94 15.98
N LEU A 156 1.19 -8.15 14.92
CA LEU A 156 2.09 -7.04 14.57
C LEU A 156 2.05 -5.96 15.66
N ALA A 157 0.85 -5.53 16.05
CA ALA A 157 0.68 -4.51 17.08
C ALA A 157 1.28 -4.94 18.42
N ARG A 158 1.09 -6.19 18.81
CA ARG A 158 1.69 -6.73 20.04
C ARG A 158 3.21 -6.71 19.97
N LEU A 159 3.81 -7.23 18.89
CA LEU A 159 5.25 -7.21 18.70
C LEU A 159 5.82 -5.80 18.87
N VAL A 160 5.21 -4.81 18.24
CA VAL A 160 5.71 -3.41 18.25
C VAL A 160 5.58 -2.78 19.64
N VAL A 161 4.47 -3.06 20.33
CA VAL A 161 4.23 -2.57 21.69
C VAL A 161 5.21 -3.20 22.66
N ASP A 162 5.41 -4.50 22.60
CA ASP A 162 6.33 -5.24 23.47
C ASP A 162 7.79 -4.79 23.23
N ASP A 163 8.24 -4.75 21.96
CA ASP A 163 9.60 -4.29 21.58
C ASP A 163 9.86 -2.84 22.04
N PHE A 164 8.85 -1.96 22.03
CA PHE A 164 8.99 -0.58 22.51
C PHE A 164 9.05 -0.51 24.05
N ILE A 165 8.22 -1.28 24.76
CA ILE A 165 8.21 -1.33 26.22
C ILE A 165 9.53 -1.91 26.74
N GLU A 166 10.06 -2.94 26.10
CA GLU A 166 11.34 -3.55 26.42
C GLU A 166 12.55 -2.65 26.09
N GLY A 167 12.30 -1.52 25.40
CA GLY A 167 13.34 -0.57 25.03
C GLY A 167 14.20 -1.04 23.86
N LYS A 168 13.74 -1.98 23.04
CA LYS A 168 14.42 -2.37 21.80
C LYS A 168 14.39 -1.24 20.78
N TYR A 169 13.30 -0.50 20.72
CA TYR A 169 13.13 0.72 19.90
C TYR A 169 12.78 1.91 20.77
N ASP A 170 13.30 3.07 20.40
CA ASP A 170 13.01 4.37 21.02
C ASP A 170 11.89 5.10 20.28
N GLU A 171 11.71 4.77 19.01
CA GLU A 171 10.64 5.27 18.14
C GLU A 171 10.12 4.15 17.24
N ILE A 172 8.82 4.13 17.01
CA ILE A 172 8.20 3.27 15.99
C ILE A 172 7.45 4.17 15.01
N ALA A 173 7.80 4.06 13.74
CA ALA A 173 7.10 4.73 12.66
C ALA A 173 6.44 3.72 11.72
N ILE A 174 5.40 4.14 11.01
CA ILE A 174 4.73 3.35 9.98
C ILE A 174 4.74 4.08 8.64
N GLU A 175 5.17 3.39 7.60
CA GLU A 175 5.00 3.79 6.20
C GLU A 175 3.84 3.02 5.60
N TYR A 176 2.91 3.71 4.96
CA TYR A 176 1.81 3.13 4.22
C TYR A 176 1.34 4.08 3.11
N SER A 177 0.60 3.56 2.13
CA SER A 177 -0.01 4.37 1.09
C SER A 177 -1.38 4.85 1.53
N SER A 178 -1.49 6.13 1.89
CA SER A 178 -2.76 6.75 2.26
C SER A 178 -3.67 6.91 1.05
N PHE A 179 -4.96 6.60 1.25
CA PHE A 179 -5.99 6.69 0.23
C PHE A 179 -6.63 8.08 0.24
N ILE A 180 -6.25 8.93 -0.72
CA ILE A 180 -6.82 10.28 -0.88
C ILE A 180 -8.02 10.23 -1.82
N SER A 181 -7.85 9.59 -2.97
CA SER A 181 -8.91 9.40 -3.97
C SER A 181 -8.59 8.18 -4.83
N THR A 182 -9.53 7.79 -5.69
CA THR A 182 -9.33 6.70 -6.65
C THR A 182 -8.11 6.93 -7.55
N LEU A 183 -7.79 8.17 -7.90
CA LEU A 183 -6.66 8.52 -8.76
C LEU A 183 -5.37 8.82 -7.98
N THR A 184 -5.47 9.14 -6.71
CA THR A 184 -4.35 9.65 -5.93
C THR A 184 -4.14 8.84 -4.66
N GLN A 185 -3.01 8.16 -4.58
CA GLN A 185 -2.51 7.50 -3.39
C GLN A 185 -1.14 8.09 -3.07
N ARG A 186 -0.90 8.38 -1.80
CA ARG A 186 0.34 9.03 -1.36
C ARG A 186 1.01 8.19 -0.28
N PRO A 187 2.31 7.86 -0.40
CA PRO A 187 3.05 7.27 0.70
C PRO A 187 3.17 8.29 1.83
N VAL A 188 2.87 7.85 3.04
CA VAL A 188 2.93 8.64 4.28
C VAL A 188 3.76 7.86 5.27
N ILE A 189 4.63 8.58 6.00
CA ILE A 189 5.36 8.03 7.13
C ILE A 189 4.92 8.85 8.34
N LYS A 190 4.45 8.16 9.38
CA LYS A 190 4.09 8.79 10.65
C LYS A 190 4.64 8.00 11.83
N THR A 191 4.98 8.69 12.91
CA THR A 191 5.33 8.08 14.18
C THR A 191 4.06 7.51 14.83
N ILE A 192 4.16 6.29 15.37
CA ILE A 192 3.10 5.62 16.14
C ILE A 192 3.47 5.58 17.62
N LEU A 193 4.75 5.36 17.91
CA LEU A 193 5.29 5.32 19.26
C LEU A 193 6.54 6.20 19.37
N PRO A 194 6.68 6.97 20.45
CA PRO A 194 5.71 7.15 21.53
C PRO A 194 4.39 7.72 21.04
N VAL A 195 3.29 7.35 21.71
CA VAL A 195 1.98 7.93 21.39
C VAL A 195 2.02 9.41 21.76
N GLU A 196 1.83 10.26 20.76
CA GLU A 196 1.66 11.69 21.01
C GLU A 196 0.36 11.87 21.80
N GLN A 197 0.45 12.61 22.91
CA GLN A 197 -0.79 13.03 23.58
C GLN A 197 -1.57 13.81 22.53
N PRO A 198 -2.81 13.41 22.20
CA PRO A 198 -3.62 14.24 21.33
C PRO A 198 -3.65 15.60 21.99
N GLU A 199 -3.03 16.58 21.34
CA GLU A 199 -3.15 17.95 21.77
C GLU A 199 -4.62 18.19 21.99
N LEU A 200 -4.98 18.74 23.14
CA LEU A 200 -6.34 19.11 23.52
C LEU A 200 -6.84 20.24 22.60
N GLU A 201 -6.46 20.17 21.33
CA GLU A 201 -6.82 21.11 20.30
C GLU A 201 -8.32 20.98 20.00
N GLU A 202 -9.04 21.96 20.55
CA GLU A 202 -10.17 22.67 19.94
C GLU A 202 -11.45 21.91 19.57
N HIS A 203 -11.60 20.63 19.85
CA HIS A 203 -12.97 20.07 19.86
C HIS A 203 -13.55 20.37 21.23
N GLY A 204 -13.90 21.63 21.38
CA GLY A 204 -14.64 22.23 22.46
C GLY A 204 -14.80 21.37 23.71
N ALA A 205 -14.06 21.69 24.74
CA ALA A 205 -14.47 21.42 26.13
C ALA A 205 -15.84 22.09 26.40
N THR A 206 -16.87 21.64 25.67
CA THR A 206 -18.25 22.13 25.82
C THR A 206 -19.10 21.18 26.64
N SER A 207 -18.59 20.06 27.09
CA SER A 207 -19.25 19.27 28.10
C SER A 207 -18.42 19.29 29.39
N ASN A 208 -18.99 19.94 30.40
CA ASN A 208 -18.56 19.93 31.81
C ASN A 208 -18.83 18.55 32.42
N ASP A 209 -18.76 17.49 31.62
CA ASP A 209 -19.08 16.12 32.09
C ASP A 209 -17.86 15.60 32.87
N GLU A 210 -18.02 15.50 34.19
CA GLU A 210 -17.06 14.78 35.03
C GLU A 210 -17.14 13.29 34.72
N TYR A 211 -16.10 12.74 34.06
CA TYR A 211 -15.99 11.30 33.81
C TYR A 211 -15.48 10.59 35.06
N LEU A 212 -16.20 9.59 35.52
CA LEU A 212 -15.76 8.64 36.53
C LEU A 212 -14.98 7.52 35.85
N PHE A 213 -13.67 7.43 36.18
CA PHE A 213 -12.81 6.37 35.68
C PHE A 213 -12.74 5.23 36.67
N GLU A 214 -13.17 4.04 36.25
CA GLU A 214 -13.10 2.83 37.07
C GLU A 214 -12.11 1.80 36.47
N PRO A 215 -11.19 1.24 37.26
CA PRO A 215 -10.95 1.49 38.70
C PRO A 215 -10.11 2.76 38.95
N SER A 216 -9.34 3.25 37.99
CA SER A 216 -8.57 4.50 38.03
C SER A 216 -8.21 4.97 36.64
N PRO A 217 -7.88 6.27 36.41
CA PRO A 217 -7.43 6.78 35.13
C PRO A 217 -6.21 6.02 34.58
N GLU A 218 -5.23 5.68 35.45
CA GLU A 218 -4.00 4.97 35.07
C GLU A 218 -4.29 3.54 34.61
N ALA A 219 -5.22 2.84 35.24
CA ALA A 219 -5.63 1.50 34.85
C ALA A 219 -6.34 1.51 33.47
N VAL A 220 -7.14 2.55 33.23
CA VAL A 220 -7.83 2.76 31.95
C VAL A 220 -6.81 3.03 30.83
N ILE A 221 -5.86 3.96 31.01
CA ILE A 221 -4.79 4.26 30.05
C ILE A 221 -3.98 3.01 29.74
N ARG A 222 -3.56 2.27 30.75
CA ARG A 222 -2.77 1.04 30.58
C ARG A 222 -3.43 0.02 29.67
N ARG A 223 -4.75 -0.01 29.66
CA ARG A 223 -5.52 -0.91 28.80
C ARG A 223 -5.82 -0.32 27.42
N LEU A 224 -6.06 0.99 27.34
CA LEU A 224 -6.46 1.64 26.09
C LEU A 224 -5.28 1.92 25.15
N LEU A 225 -4.12 2.31 25.65
CA LEU A 225 -2.97 2.69 24.81
C LEU A 225 -2.50 1.57 23.85
N PRO A 226 -2.28 0.32 24.31
CA PRO A 226 -1.92 -0.76 23.38
C PRO A 226 -3.00 -1.01 22.33
N HIS A 227 -4.27 -0.85 22.72
CA HIS A 227 -5.38 -1.02 21.80
C HIS A 227 -5.46 0.12 20.78
N TYR A 228 -5.18 1.35 21.18
CA TYR A 228 -5.08 2.51 20.29
C TYR A 228 -3.98 2.32 19.23
N VAL A 229 -2.79 1.87 19.65
CA VAL A 229 -1.69 1.53 18.73
C VAL A 229 -2.12 0.47 17.72
N ALA A 230 -2.81 -0.57 18.18
CA ALA A 230 -3.30 -1.64 17.30
C ALA A 230 -4.32 -1.12 16.27
N ILE A 231 -5.20 -0.21 16.67
CA ILE A 231 -6.18 0.42 15.78
C ILE A 231 -5.52 1.34 14.77
N ASP A 232 -4.50 2.09 15.18
CA ASP A 232 -3.78 2.99 14.29
C ASP A 232 -3.02 2.22 13.21
N ILE A 233 -2.37 1.12 13.57
CA ILE A 233 -1.76 0.18 12.62
C ILE A 233 -2.83 -0.45 11.71
N TYR A 234 -3.96 -0.86 12.26
CA TYR A 234 -5.05 -1.45 11.48
C TYR A 234 -5.61 -0.46 10.44
N ARG A 235 -5.81 0.80 10.80
CA ARG A 235 -6.21 1.86 9.86
C ARG A 235 -5.21 2.03 8.73
N ALA A 236 -3.91 2.08 9.04
CA ALA A 236 -2.86 2.19 8.03
C ALA A 236 -2.90 1.00 7.04
N VAL A 237 -3.13 -0.21 7.54
CA VAL A 237 -3.29 -1.41 6.71
C VAL A 237 -4.55 -1.34 5.84
N LEU A 238 -5.69 -0.87 6.37
CA LEU A 238 -6.92 -0.67 5.60
C LEU A 238 -6.75 0.38 4.50
N GLU A 239 -6.12 1.52 4.81
CA GLU A 239 -5.85 2.58 3.83
C GLU A 239 -4.91 2.09 2.73
N ASN A 240 -3.85 1.36 3.10
CA ASN A 240 -2.95 0.75 2.13
C ASN A 240 -3.67 -0.26 1.23
N ASN A 241 -4.58 -1.07 1.77
CA ASN A 241 -5.38 -2.01 1.00
C ASN A 241 -6.31 -1.29 -0.01
N ALA A 242 -7.01 -0.24 0.43
CA ALA A 242 -7.84 0.58 -0.47
C ALA A 242 -7.00 1.21 -1.59
N SER A 243 -5.83 1.75 -1.24
CA SER A 243 -4.86 2.31 -2.17
C SER A 243 -4.34 1.27 -3.17
N GLU A 244 -4.04 0.06 -2.71
CA GLU A 244 -3.64 -1.07 -3.55
C GLU A 244 -4.69 -1.43 -4.58
N GLN A 245 -5.95 -1.59 -4.16
CA GLN A 245 -7.02 -1.98 -5.06
C GLN A 245 -7.35 -0.85 -6.07
N SER A 246 -7.25 0.40 -5.64
CA SER A 246 -7.42 1.55 -6.52
C SER A 246 -6.31 1.63 -7.58
N ALA A 247 -5.06 1.54 -7.16
CA ALA A 247 -3.91 1.54 -8.07
C ALA A 247 -3.96 0.36 -9.05
N ARG A 248 -4.41 -0.82 -8.59
CA ARG A 248 -4.61 -2.00 -9.44
C ARG A 248 -5.71 -1.76 -10.46
N MET A 249 -6.84 -1.21 -10.07
CA MET A 249 -7.95 -0.90 -10.96
C MET A 249 -7.48 0.02 -12.11
N ILE A 250 -6.78 1.11 -11.79
CA ILE A 250 -6.26 2.05 -12.79
C ILE A 250 -5.22 1.37 -13.69
N ALA A 251 -4.28 0.61 -13.11
CA ALA A 251 -3.28 -0.10 -13.90
C ALA A 251 -3.88 -1.11 -14.86
N MET A 252 -4.94 -1.81 -14.46
CA MET A 252 -5.65 -2.76 -15.31
C MET A 252 -6.46 -2.05 -16.41
N ARG A 253 -7.11 -0.92 -16.11
CA ARG A 253 -7.76 -0.07 -17.11
C ARG A 253 -6.78 0.37 -18.18
N ASN A 254 -5.69 1.00 -17.79
CA ASN A 254 -4.66 1.45 -18.73
C ASN A 254 -4.09 0.28 -19.55
N SER A 255 -3.93 -0.88 -18.94
CA SER A 255 -3.46 -2.10 -19.61
C SER A 255 -4.48 -2.61 -20.66
N THR A 256 -5.77 -2.49 -20.37
CA THR A 256 -6.85 -2.85 -21.31
C THR A 256 -6.88 -1.88 -22.49
N ASP A 257 -6.77 -0.59 -22.22
CA ASP A 257 -6.77 0.45 -23.26
C ASP A 257 -5.56 0.30 -24.20
N ASN A 258 -4.35 0.14 -23.63
CA ASN A 258 -3.14 -0.12 -24.42
C ASN A 258 -3.24 -1.42 -25.24
N ALA A 259 -3.87 -2.46 -24.69
CA ALA A 259 -4.07 -3.71 -25.41
C ALA A 259 -5.03 -3.54 -26.62
N ASN A 260 -6.10 -2.75 -26.47
CA ASN A 260 -7.03 -2.45 -27.56
C ASN A 260 -6.33 -1.65 -28.67
N GLU A 261 -5.56 -0.62 -28.32
CA GLU A 261 -4.76 0.16 -29.27
C GLU A 261 -3.78 -0.74 -30.05
N LEU A 262 -3.09 -1.63 -29.35
CA LEU A 262 -2.19 -2.59 -29.99
C LEU A 262 -2.92 -3.57 -30.93
N ILE A 263 -4.17 -3.95 -30.62
CA ILE A 263 -4.99 -4.80 -31.51
C ILE A 263 -5.30 -4.05 -32.80
N ASP A 264 -5.63 -2.76 -32.72
CA ASP A 264 -5.93 -1.94 -33.88
C ASP A 264 -4.71 -1.77 -34.79
N ASP A 265 -3.55 -1.47 -34.20
CA ASP A 265 -2.27 -1.38 -34.90
C ASP A 265 -1.89 -2.70 -35.60
N LEU A 266 -1.98 -3.81 -34.87
CA LEU A 266 -1.68 -5.12 -35.43
C LEU A 266 -2.67 -5.52 -36.55
N THR A 267 -3.92 -5.10 -36.45
CA THR A 267 -4.95 -5.35 -37.47
C THR A 267 -4.61 -4.57 -38.75
N LEU A 268 -4.16 -3.33 -38.64
CA LEU A 268 -3.70 -2.52 -39.77
C LEU A 268 -2.50 -3.17 -40.45
N VAL A 269 -1.48 -3.59 -39.68
CA VAL A 269 -0.30 -4.31 -40.19
C VAL A 269 -0.72 -5.62 -40.88
N TYR A 270 -1.63 -6.38 -40.26
CA TYR A 270 -2.18 -7.62 -40.87
C TYR A 270 -2.78 -7.37 -42.21
N ASN A 271 -3.68 -6.38 -42.33
CA ASN A 271 -4.35 -6.04 -43.58
C ASN A 271 -3.37 -5.59 -44.66
N LYS A 272 -2.41 -4.73 -44.31
CA LYS A 272 -1.36 -4.26 -45.23
C LYS A 272 -0.47 -5.44 -45.74
N THR A 273 -0.06 -6.32 -44.83
CA THR A 273 0.72 -7.51 -45.20
C THR A 273 -0.08 -8.48 -46.07
N ARG A 274 -1.37 -8.66 -45.77
CA ARG A 274 -2.28 -9.48 -46.57
C ARG A 274 -2.42 -8.95 -48.01
N GLN A 275 -2.66 -7.63 -48.14
CA GLN A 275 -2.78 -6.99 -49.46
C GLN A 275 -1.46 -7.14 -50.22
N ALA A 276 -0.31 -6.90 -49.61
CA ALA A 276 0.98 -7.05 -50.26
C ALA A 276 1.26 -8.49 -50.73
N ASN A 277 0.86 -9.50 -49.97
CA ASN A 277 0.96 -10.89 -50.37
C ASN A 277 0.06 -11.22 -51.54
N ILE A 278 -1.22 -10.80 -51.51
CA ILE A 278 -2.17 -10.98 -52.62
C ILE A 278 -1.62 -10.33 -53.88
N THR A 279 -1.14 -9.08 -53.79
CA THR A 279 -0.58 -8.38 -54.96
C THR A 279 0.63 -9.10 -55.53
N ARG A 280 1.52 -9.64 -54.66
CA ARG A 280 2.67 -10.43 -55.06
C ARG A 280 2.26 -11.71 -55.79
N GLU A 281 1.32 -12.48 -55.20
CA GLU A 281 0.81 -13.71 -55.80
C GLU A 281 0.16 -13.42 -57.19
N MET A 282 -0.65 -12.34 -57.30
CA MET A 282 -1.23 -11.93 -58.58
C MET A 282 -0.15 -11.56 -59.61
N SER A 283 0.90 -10.83 -59.19
CA SER A 283 2.03 -10.47 -60.07
C SER A 283 2.81 -11.71 -60.54
N GLU A 284 3.07 -12.66 -59.64
CA GLU A 284 3.73 -13.91 -59.95
C GLU A 284 2.93 -14.78 -60.96
N ILE A 285 1.58 -14.84 -60.73
CA ILE A 285 0.68 -15.55 -61.69
C ILE A 285 0.66 -14.85 -63.03
N ALA A 286 0.54 -13.51 -63.08
CA ALA A 286 0.52 -12.75 -64.34
C ALA A 286 1.84 -12.91 -65.10
N SER A 287 2.99 -12.78 -64.42
CA SER A 287 4.31 -12.97 -65.03
C SER A 287 4.52 -14.41 -65.53
N GLY A 288 4.03 -15.42 -64.77
CA GLY A 288 4.07 -16.82 -65.19
C GLY A 288 3.23 -17.12 -66.40
N ALA A 289 2.02 -16.50 -66.51
CA ALA A 289 1.16 -16.64 -67.68
C ALA A 289 1.77 -15.99 -68.91
N GLU A 290 2.40 -14.81 -68.78
CA GLU A 290 3.09 -14.13 -69.88
C GLU A 290 4.30 -14.92 -70.36
N ALA A 291 5.06 -15.55 -69.47
CA ALA A 291 6.19 -16.44 -69.83
C ALA A 291 5.78 -17.74 -70.56
N LEU A 292 4.52 -18.17 -70.41
CA LEU A 292 3.95 -19.36 -71.08
C LEU A 292 3.30 -19.02 -72.43
N ALA A 293 2.96 -17.76 -72.66
CA ALA A 293 2.32 -17.30 -73.87
C ALA A 293 3.30 -16.84 -74.98
N GLY A 294 4.57 -16.66 -74.69
CA GLY A 294 5.66 -16.34 -75.61
C GLY A 294 6.56 -17.56 -75.85
#